data_aae9f67c2277246b80e313e8f00b37e2
#
_entry.id   aae9f67c2277246b80e313e8f00b37e2
#
_cell.length_a   1.000
_cell.length_b   1.000
_cell.length_c   1.000
_cell.angle_alpha   90.00
_cell.angle_beta   90.00
_cell.angle_gamma   90.00
#
_symmetry.space_group_name_H-M   'P 1'
#
loop_
_entity.id
_entity.type
_entity.pdbx_description
1 polymer ?
#
loop_
_entity_poly.entity_id
_entity_poly.type
_entity_poly.pdbx_seq_one_letter_code
_entity_poly.pdbx_strand_id
1 'polypeptide(L)'
;LEVKIIMVKIRLRRMGAKKNPFYRIVVADSRFPRDGRFIEEIGTYNPLTTPPEIKVNGERALQWIKTGAQPTDTVKALLKKAGVL
;
A
#
# COMPACT_ATOMS: atom_id res chain seq x y z
N LEU A 1 9.14 4.33 -31.05
CA LEU A 1 8.21 4.63 -29.96
C LEU A 1 8.50 3.76 -28.75
N GLU A 2 9.09 4.36 -27.74
CA GLU A 2 9.30 3.66 -26.49
C GLU A 2 8.01 3.66 -25.70
N VAL A 3 7.51 2.46 -25.43
CA VAL A 3 6.45 2.31 -24.45
C VAL A 3 7.12 2.10 -23.10
N LYS A 4 7.10 3.12 -22.27
CA LYS A 4 7.54 2.94 -20.88
C LYS A 4 6.46 2.24 -20.11
N ILE A 5 6.72 1.00 -19.77
CA ILE A 5 5.86 0.28 -18.85
C ILE A 5 6.28 0.67 -17.45
N ILE A 6 5.49 1.53 -16.79
CA ILE A 6 5.70 1.88 -15.40
C ILE A 6 4.90 0.88 -14.58
N MET A 7 5.59 0.05 -13.83
CA MET A 7 4.92 -0.85 -12.90
C MET A 7 4.67 -0.11 -11.59
N VAL A 8 3.40 0.11 -11.30
CA VAL A 8 2.96 0.76 -10.08
C VAL A 8 2.52 -0.32 -9.11
N LYS A 9 2.98 -0.23 -7.88
CA LYS A 9 2.67 -1.17 -6.80
C LYS A 9 1.92 -0.47 -5.68
N ILE A 10 1.01 -1.20 -5.03
CA ILE A 10 0.44 -0.78 -3.76
C ILE A 10 1.15 -1.61 -2.70
N ARG A 11 1.88 -0.96 -1.82
CA ARG A 11 2.75 -1.66 -0.86
C ARG A 11 2.80 -0.95 0.47
N LEU A 12 3.36 -1.61 1.47
CA LEU A 12 3.55 -1.04 2.80
C LEU A 12 4.88 -0.30 2.88
N ARG A 13 4.83 0.89 3.46
CA ARG A 13 6.02 1.64 3.84
C ARG A 13 6.11 1.64 5.35
N ARG A 14 7.22 1.16 5.89
CA ARG A 14 7.41 1.11 7.33
C ARG A 14 7.69 2.48 7.91
N MET A 15 6.99 2.80 9.00
CA MET A 15 7.15 3.99 9.79
C MET A 15 7.33 3.57 11.25
N GLY A 16 7.59 4.53 12.12
CA GLY A 16 7.63 4.27 13.56
C GLY A 16 8.99 3.82 14.07
N ALA A 17 9.05 3.54 15.37
CA ALA A 17 10.27 3.17 16.07
C ALA A 17 10.62 1.69 15.85
N LYS A 18 11.84 1.31 16.23
CA LYS A 18 12.41 -0.01 15.99
C LYS A 18 11.54 -1.17 16.49
N LYS A 19 10.90 -1.02 17.64
CA LYS A 19 10.04 -2.07 18.23
C LYS A 19 8.55 -1.78 18.12
N ASN A 20 8.20 -0.68 17.46
CA ASN A 20 6.81 -0.26 17.29
C ASN A 20 6.54 -0.02 15.80
N PRO A 21 6.41 -1.09 15.00
CA PRO A 21 6.15 -0.92 13.58
C PRO A 21 4.77 -0.32 13.32
N PHE A 22 4.75 0.63 12.44
CA PHE A 22 3.55 1.24 11.91
C PHE A 22 3.73 1.38 10.42
N TYR A 23 2.71 1.10 9.64
CA TYR A 23 2.85 1.06 8.20
C TYR A 23 1.88 2.03 7.53
N ARG A 24 2.34 2.62 6.43
CA ARG A 24 1.49 3.34 5.50
C ARG A 24 1.27 2.47 4.28
N ILE A 25 0.03 2.45 3.80
CA ILE A 25 -0.30 1.78 2.54
C ILE A 25 -0.12 2.83 1.45
N VAL A 26 0.86 2.61 0.58
CA VAL A 26 1.26 3.62 -0.40
C VAL A 26 1.24 3.04 -1.81
N VAL A 27 0.97 3.92 -2.77
CA VAL A 27 1.10 3.63 -4.19
C VAL A 27 2.45 4.18 -4.63
N ALA A 28 3.29 3.34 -5.20
CA ALA A 28 4.63 3.74 -5.61
C ALA A 28 5.07 3.02 -6.88
N ASP A 29 5.98 3.66 -7.60
CA ASP A 29 6.68 3.01 -8.70
C ASP A 29 7.52 1.88 -8.13
N SER A 30 7.45 0.69 -8.74
CA SER A 30 8.16 -0.49 -8.26
C SER A 30 9.68 -0.29 -8.20
N ARG A 31 10.22 0.68 -8.94
CA ARG A 31 11.64 1.00 -8.95
C ARG A 31 12.06 1.85 -7.74
N PHE A 32 11.11 2.45 -7.02
CA PHE A 32 11.44 3.21 -5.82
C PHE A 32 11.77 2.27 -4.67
N PRO A 33 12.75 2.62 -3.80
CA PRO A 33 13.00 1.84 -2.59
C PRO A 33 11.75 1.77 -1.72
N ARG A 34 11.60 0.65 -0.98
CA ARG A 34 10.41 0.42 -0.14
C ARG A 34 10.11 1.57 0.80
N ASP A 35 11.12 2.13 1.44
CA ASP A 35 10.96 3.23 2.40
C ASP A 35 11.31 4.58 1.79
N GLY A 36 11.34 4.66 0.46
CA GLY A 36 11.63 5.88 -0.29
C GLY A 36 10.38 6.62 -0.72
N ARG A 37 10.47 7.26 -1.88
CA ARG A 37 9.38 8.07 -2.43
C ARG A 37 8.17 7.21 -2.79
N PHE A 38 7.01 7.81 -2.71
CA PHE A 38 5.76 7.20 -3.16
C PHE A 38 4.91 8.23 -3.90
N ILE A 39 3.93 7.73 -4.66
CA ILE A 39 3.04 8.59 -5.45
C ILE A 39 1.90 9.12 -4.59
N GLU A 40 1.27 8.23 -3.81
CA GLU A 40 0.10 8.58 -3.01
C GLU A 40 0.01 7.64 -1.81
N GLU A 41 -0.38 8.19 -0.67
CA GLU A 41 -0.72 7.39 0.51
C GLU A 41 -2.22 7.15 0.51
N ILE A 42 -2.65 5.90 0.59
CA ILE A 42 -4.07 5.53 0.56
C ILE A 42 -4.57 4.92 1.85
N GLY A 43 -3.71 4.72 2.82
CA GLY A 43 -4.14 4.18 4.11
C GLY A 43 -3.00 3.94 5.07
N THR A 44 -3.36 3.35 6.21
CA THR A 44 -2.42 3.00 7.27
C THR A 44 -2.75 1.62 7.82
N TYR A 45 -1.73 0.96 8.37
CA TYR A 45 -1.87 -0.33 9.03
C TYR A 45 -1.08 -0.33 10.32
N ASN A 46 -1.76 -0.58 11.43
CA ASN A 46 -1.14 -0.69 12.73
C ASN A 46 -1.32 -2.12 13.26
N PRO A 47 -0.26 -2.96 13.21
CA PRO A 47 -0.37 -4.35 13.67
C PRO A 47 -0.31 -4.49 15.19
N LEU A 48 0.01 -3.41 15.91
CA LEU A 48 0.20 -3.47 17.38
C LEU A 48 -1.11 -3.36 18.15
N THR A 49 -2.19 -2.90 17.52
CA THR A 49 -3.50 -2.86 18.16
C THR A 49 -4.14 -4.25 18.15
N THR A 50 -5.09 -4.48 19.05
CA THR A 50 -5.83 -5.75 19.13
C THR A 50 -7.32 -5.45 19.00
N PRO A 51 -7.98 -5.78 17.87
CA PRO A 51 -7.39 -6.33 16.63
C PRO A 51 -6.54 -5.30 15.87
N PRO A 52 -5.67 -5.75 14.93
CA PRO A 52 -4.88 -4.83 14.14
C PRO A 52 -5.76 -3.82 13.41
N GLU A 53 -5.34 -2.56 13.42
CA GLU A 53 -6.10 -1.47 12.82
C GLU A 53 -5.69 -1.25 11.38
N ILE A 54 -6.68 -1.30 10.48
CA ILE A 54 -6.48 -1.04 9.05
C ILE A 54 -7.40 0.11 8.66
N LYS A 55 -6.82 1.21 8.20
CA LYS A 55 -7.55 2.33 7.65
C LYS A 55 -7.12 2.51 6.20
N VAL A 56 -8.04 2.38 5.27
CA VAL A 56 -7.72 2.49 3.85
C VAL A 56 -8.83 3.21 3.10
N ASN A 57 -8.43 4.08 2.17
CA ASN A 57 -9.37 4.68 1.23
C ASN A 57 -9.65 3.65 0.13
N GLY A 58 -10.74 2.90 0.28
CA GLY A 58 -11.09 1.82 -0.63
C GLY A 58 -11.32 2.28 -2.06
N GLU A 59 -11.94 3.45 -2.24
CA GLU A 59 -12.17 4.00 -3.57
C GLU A 59 -10.86 4.25 -4.32
N ARG A 60 -9.89 4.88 -3.64
CA ARG A 60 -8.59 5.15 -4.24
C ARG A 60 -7.84 3.85 -4.54
N ALA A 61 -7.89 2.89 -3.61
CA ALA A 61 -7.27 1.59 -3.82
C ALA A 61 -7.83 0.90 -5.06
N LEU A 62 -9.15 0.86 -5.19
CA LEU A 62 -9.81 0.24 -6.35
C LEU A 62 -9.51 0.99 -7.64
N GLN A 63 -9.46 2.32 -7.63
CA GLN A 63 -9.10 3.11 -8.80
C GLN A 63 -7.69 2.78 -9.29
N TRP A 64 -6.74 2.70 -8.35
CA TRP A 64 -5.36 2.35 -8.69
C TRP A 64 -5.26 0.93 -9.25
N ILE A 65 -5.93 -0.03 -8.63
CA ILE A 65 -5.95 -1.41 -9.12
C ILE A 65 -6.56 -1.47 -10.53
N LYS A 66 -7.66 -0.74 -10.75
CA LYS A 66 -8.32 -0.67 -12.04
C LYS A 66 -7.41 -0.12 -13.14
N THR A 67 -6.53 0.81 -12.79
CA THR A 67 -5.60 1.41 -13.73
C THR A 67 -4.29 0.63 -13.87
N GLY A 68 -4.17 -0.52 -13.22
CA GLY A 68 -3.04 -1.42 -13.38
C GLY A 68 -2.07 -1.51 -12.20
N ALA A 69 -2.32 -0.80 -11.10
CA ALA A 69 -1.49 -0.94 -9.92
C ALA A 69 -1.66 -2.33 -9.32
N GLN A 70 -0.55 -2.94 -8.92
CA GLN A 70 -0.57 -4.30 -8.38
C GLN A 70 -0.30 -4.27 -6.87
N PRO A 71 -1.25 -4.70 -6.04
CA PRO A 71 -1.00 -4.80 -4.61
C PRO A 71 -0.06 -5.96 -4.32
N THR A 72 0.83 -5.76 -3.35
CA THR A 72 1.64 -6.87 -2.83
C THR A 72 0.72 -7.87 -2.14
N ASP A 73 1.20 -9.09 -1.93
CA ASP A 73 0.40 -10.12 -1.26
C ASP A 73 -0.08 -9.66 0.12
N THR A 74 0.80 -9.01 0.87
CA THR A 74 0.43 -8.48 2.19
C THR A 74 -0.68 -7.43 2.09
N VAL A 75 -0.54 -6.46 1.19
CA VAL A 75 -1.56 -5.43 0.98
C VAL A 75 -2.87 -6.04 0.51
N LYS A 76 -2.80 -7.01 -0.40
CA LYS A 76 -3.98 -7.71 -0.89
C LYS A 76 -4.76 -8.36 0.26
N ALA A 77 -4.06 -9.02 1.18
CA ALA A 77 -4.68 -9.61 2.36
C ALA A 77 -5.32 -8.56 3.25
N LEU A 78 -4.64 -7.41 3.44
CA LEU A 78 -5.18 -6.30 4.24
C LEU A 78 -6.43 -5.69 3.59
N LEU A 79 -6.43 -5.53 2.28
CA LEU A 79 -7.59 -5.00 1.56
C LEU A 79 -8.79 -5.94 1.67
N LYS A 80 -8.55 -7.25 1.65
CA LYS A 80 -9.61 -8.24 1.87
C LYS A 80 -10.19 -8.14 3.27
N LYS A 81 -9.34 -8.00 4.29
CA LYS A 81 -9.78 -7.83 5.67
C LYS A 81 -10.57 -6.54 5.86
N ALA A 82 -10.22 -5.50 5.16
CA ALA A 82 -10.91 -4.21 5.22
C ALA A 82 -12.21 -4.19 4.42
N GLY A 83 -12.52 -5.26 3.70
CA GLY A 83 -13.73 -5.34 2.88
C GLY A 83 -13.64 -4.60 1.56
N VAL A 84 -12.44 -4.22 1.12
CA VAL A 84 -12.22 -3.53 -0.16
C VAL A 84 -12.19 -4.53 -1.32
N LEU A 85 -11.63 -5.70 -1.09
CA LEU A 85 -11.56 -6.77 -2.10
C LEU A 85 -12.39 -7.98 -1.73
#